data_0048d3d202475f032c19e1c7fcad9a8b
#
_entry.id   0048d3d202475f032c19e1c7fcad9a8b
#
_cell.length_a   1.000
_cell.length_b   1.000
_cell.length_c   1.000
_cell.angle_alpha   90.00
_cell.angle_beta   90.00
_cell.angle_gamma   90.00
#
_symmetry.space_group_name_H-M   'P 1'
#
loop_
_entity.id
_entity.type
_entity.pdbx_description
1 polymer ?
#
loop_
_entity_poly.entity_id
_entity_poly.type
_entity_poly.pdbx_seq_one_letter_code
_entity_poly.pdbx_strand_id
1 'polypeptide(L)'
;KKYKRGAIKSIFTQRVSFHAETNRWESHKMSELITLQSGQDFAPTDYNEQGKGIPYMTGASCIVEGQTVVSRWTTVPRCLAYRGDTLLVCKGSGSGAVAFLSQDKVHIARQFMALRPHESMTKEFCFYLTLHLSEKMKQSATGLIEGIDRKTVLNQRVFLPPIVVQERIVKFLSAIEKALITQEGVLKSLVSIKKGLMQQLFI
;
A
#
# COMPACT_ATOMS: atom_id res chain seq x y z
N LYS A 1 7.84 -1.28 12.74
CA LYS A 1 6.74 -1.97 11.99
C LYS A 1 5.57 -2.35 12.91
N LYS A 2 5.79 -2.98 14.09
CA LYS A 2 4.74 -3.42 15.03
C LYS A 2 3.85 -2.26 15.52
N TYR A 3 4.44 -1.13 15.91
CA TYR A 3 3.71 0.06 16.39
C TYR A 3 2.79 0.67 15.33
N LYS A 4 3.26 0.81 14.07
CA LYS A 4 2.43 1.31 12.96
C LYS A 4 1.21 0.42 12.74
N ARG A 5 1.39 -0.91 12.69
CA ARG A 5 0.27 -1.87 12.56
C ARG A 5 -0.71 -1.77 13.74
N GLY A 6 -0.20 -1.64 14.97
CA GLY A 6 -1.03 -1.44 16.16
C GLY A 6 -1.90 -0.19 16.09
N ALA A 7 -1.31 0.95 15.72
CA ALA A 7 -2.02 2.21 15.56
C ALA A 7 -3.11 2.12 14.47
N ILE A 8 -2.76 1.60 13.29
CA ILE A 8 -3.72 1.38 12.20
C ILE A 8 -4.88 0.51 12.67
N LYS A 9 -4.59 -0.65 13.28
CA LYS A 9 -5.63 -1.55 13.80
C LYS A 9 -6.53 -0.85 14.83
N SER A 10 -5.97 -0.11 15.78
CA SER A 10 -6.74 0.57 16.83
C SER A 10 -7.69 1.62 16.26
N ILE A 11 -7.28 2.34 15.22
CA ILE A 11 -8.11 3.35 14.54
C ILE A 11 -9.25 2.68 13.77
N PHE A 12 -8.93 1.73 12.87
CA PHE A 12 -9.94 1.11 12.02
C PHE A 12 -10.87 0.13 12.75
N THR A 13 -10.50 -0.31 13.95
CA THR A 13 -11.40 -1.02 14.88
C THR A 13 -12.09 -0.07 15.87
N GLN A 14 -11.97 1.25 15.68
CA GLN A 14 -12.59 2.30 16.49
C GLN A 14 -12.27 2.22 17.99
N ARG A 15 -11.14 1.61 18.36
CA ARG A 15 -10.63 1.58 19.75
C ARG A 15 -10.03 2.93 20.16
N VAL A 16 -9.59 3.72 19.20
CA VAL A 16 -9.12 5.10 19.35
C VAL A 16 -10.07 5.99 18.58
N SER A 17 -10.66 6.94 19.27
CA SER A 17 -11.63 7.87 18.71
C SER A 17 -10.95 9.14 18.23
N PHE A 18 -11.30 9.57 17.02
CA PHE A 18 -10.93 10.90 16.49
C PHE A 18 -12.15 11.85 16.52
N HIS A 19 -13.06 11.66 17.48
CA HIS A 19 -14.35 12.31 17.52
C HIS A 19 -14.28 13.82 17.77
N ALA A 20 -15.03 14.55 16.94
CA ALA A 20 -15.99 15.53 17.39
C ALA A 20 -17.36 14.82 17.40
N GLU A 21 -18.25 15.12 18.30
CA GLU A 21 -19.46 14.36 18.67
C GLU A 21 -20.46 14.04 17.53
N THR A 22 -20.26 14.55 16.32
CA THR A 22 -21.18 14.46 15.18
C THR A 22 -20.72 13.53 14.05
N ASN A 23 -19.53 12.91 14.13
CA ASN A 23 -18.93 12.21 13.00
C ASN A 23 -19.11 10.70 13.11
N ARG A 24 -20.30 10.17 12.81
CA ARG A 24 -20.55 8.72 12.69
C ARG A 24 -19.81 8.15 11.48
N TRP A 25 -19.18 7.00 11.68
CA TRP A 25 -18.66 6.19 10.60
C TRP A 25 -19.81 5.41 9.96
N GLU A 26 -19.96 5.52 8.65
CA GLU A 26 -21.01 4.83 7.89
C GLU A 26 -20.48 3.52 7.31
N SER A 27 -21.34 2.49 7.28
CA SER A 27 -20.99 1.18 6.76
C SER A 27 -21.19 1.11 5.25
N HIS A 28 -20.13 0.82 4.51
CA HIS A 28 -20.13 0.68 3.04
C HIS A 28 -19.49 -0.63 2.60
N LYS A 29 -19.77 -1.04 1.37
CA LYS A 29 -18.94 -2.04 0.68
C LYS A 29 -17.81 -1.32 -0.04
N MET A 30 -16.64 -1.96 -0.12
CA MET A 30 -15.52 -1.41 -0.90
C MET A 30 -15.90 -1.16 -2.37
N SER A 31 -16.80 -1.97 -2.94
CA SER A 31 -17.31 -1.77 -4.30
C SER A 31 -18.03 -0.44 -4.53
N GLU A 32 -18.54 0.18 -3.48
CA GLU A 32 -19.21 1.49 -3.53
C GLU A 32 -18.20 2.65 -3.46
N LEU A 33 -17.02 2.41 -2.94
CA LEU A 33 -16.03 3.40 -2.58
C LEU A 33 -14.84 3.49 -3.52
N ILE A 34 -14.62 2.45 -4.36
CA ILE A 34 -13.44 2.37 -5.23
C ILE A 34 -13.77 1.86 -6.62
N THR A 35 -12.98 2.30 -7.59
CA THR A 35 -12.78 1.61 -8.85
C THR A 35 -11.59 0.66 -8.72
N LEU A 36 -11.78 -0.63 -9.05
CA LEU A 36 -10.75 -1.66 -8.95
C LEU A 36 -10.22 -2.04 -10.35
N GLN A 37 -8.95 -1.72 -10.62
CA GLN A 37 -8.25 -2.10 -11.84
C GLN A 37 -7.39 -3.34 -11.58
N SER A 38 -7.65 -4.45 -12.28
CA SER A 38 -6.74 -5.61 -12.30
C SER A 38 -5.66 -5.42 -13.35
N GLY A 39 -4.47 -5.90 -13.04
CA GLY A 39 -3.35 -5.86 -13.96
C GLY A 39 -3.34 -7.01 -14.97
N GLN A 40 -2.45 -6.88 -15.97
CA GLN A 40 -2.21 -7.84 -17.03
C GLN A 40 -0.71 -7.97 -17.29
N ASP A 41 -0.24 -9.19 -17.49
CA ASP A 41 1.16 -9.44 -17.85
C ASP A 41 1.43 -9.10 -19.30
N PHE A 42 2.70 -8.83 -19.59
CA PHE A 42 3.25 -8.67 -20.92
C PHE A 42 4.06 -9.88 -21.37
N ALA A 43 4.13 -10.10 -22.67
CA ALA A 43 5.18 -10.93 -23.25
C ALA A 43 6.56 -10.23 -23.05
N PRO A 44 7.66 -10.99 -23.04
CA PRO A 44 9.01 -10.41 -22.88
C PRO A 44 9.37 -9.33 -23.90
N THR A 45 8.74 -9.36 -25.09
CA THR A 45 8.91 -8.39 -26.17
C THR A 45 8.26 -7.03 -25.90
N ASP A 46 7.30 -6.97 -24.98
CA ASP A 46 6.44 -5.79 -24.74
C ASP A 46 6.98 -4.88 -23.62
N TYR A 47 8.09 -5.26 -22.99
CA TYR A 47 8.72 -4.45 -21.95
C TYR A 47 10.26 -4.43 -22.11
N ASN A 48 10.89 -3.48 -21.44
CA ASN A 48 12.34 -3.26 -21.49
C ASN A 48 12.89 -2.89 -20.10
N GLU A 49 14.22 -2.90 -19.95
CA GLU A 49 14.95 -2.48 -18.74
C GLU A 49 15.77 -1.18 -18.97
N GLN A 50 15.60 -0.54 -20.15
CA GLN A 50 16.32 0.65 -20.57
C GLN A 50 15.60 1.96 -20.23
N GLY A 51 14.49 1.92 -19.51
CA GLY A 51 13.72 3.11 -19.13
C GLY A 51 12.82 3.67 -20.24
N LYS A 52 12.59 2.92 -21.33
CA LYS A 52 11.77 3.40 -22.46
C LYS A 52 10.28 3.18 -22.18
N GLY A 53 9.52 4.27 -22.16
CA GLY A 53 8.07 4.24 -21.94
C GLY A 53 7.66 4.50 -20.50
N ILE A 54 6.54 3.91 -20.07
CA ILE A 54 6.05 4.05 -18.69
C ILE A 54 6.51 2.88 -17.80
N PRO A 55 6.65 3.10 -16.48
CA PRO A 55 7.01 2.04 -15.54
C PRO A 55 6.06 0.85 -15.62
N TYR A 56 6.63 -0.36 -15.51
CA TYR A 56 5.92 -1.63 -15.47
C TYR A 56 6.14 -2.31 -14.11
N MET A 57 5.08 -2.37 -13.31
CA MET A 57 5.08 -2.98 -11.98
C MET A 57 4.76 -4.47 -12.11
N THR A 58 5.75 -5.33 -11.91
CA THR A 58 5.63 -6.76 -12.19
C THR A 58 5.13 -7.60 -11.01
N GLY A 59 5.38 -7.18 -9.77
CA GLY A 59 4.97 -7.94 -8.58
C GLY A 59 5.52 -7.38 -7.28
N ALA A 60 5.50 -8.18 -6.23
CA ALA A 60 5.92 -7.77 -4.89
C ALA A 60 7.35 -7.23 -4.79
N SER A 61 8.26 -7.65 -5.69
CA SER A 61 9.62 -7.11 -5.80
C SER A 61 9.68 -5.62 -6.14
N CYS A 62 8.59 -5.09 -6.72
CA CYS A 62 8.44 -3.65 -6.97
C CYS A 62 8.02 -2.86 -5.72
N ILE A 63 7.86 -3.51 -4.56
CA ILE A 63 7.55 -2.87 -3.29
C ILE A 63 8.71 -3.12 -2.33
N VAL A 64 9.51 -2.08 -2.08
CA VAL A 64 10.64 -2.12 -1.14
C VAL A 64 10.37 -1.14 -0.01
N GLU A 65 10.30 -1.63 1.23
CA GLU A 65 10.02 -0.84 2.43
C GLU A 65 8.74 0.04 2.34
N GLY A 66 7.73 -0.45 1.58
CA GLY A 66 6.46 0.27 1.37
C GLY A 66 6.50 1.32 0.27
N GLN A 67 7.64 1.48 -0.40
CA GLN A 67 7.83 2.35 -1.56
C GLN A 67 7.80 1.54 -2.85
N THR A 68 7.38 2.18 -3.94
CA THR A 68 7.38 1.57 -5.27
C THR A 68 8.72 1.77 -5.96
N VAL A 69 9.35 0.66 -6.39
CA VAL A 69 10.62 0.65 -7.13
C VAL A 69 10.36 0.11 -8.54
N VAL A 70 10.95 0.77 -9.52
CA VAL A 70 10.77 0.47 -10.95
C VAL A 70 12.06 -0.11 -11.51
N SER A 71 11.96 -1.26 -12.19
CA SER A 71 13.06 -1.90 -12.91
C SER A 71 12.70 -2.26 -14.36
N ARG A 72 11.45 -2.09 -14.75
CA ARG A 72 10.95 -2.40 -16.10
C ARG A 72 10.01 -1.34 -16.60
N TRP A 73 9.98 -1.18 -17.93
CA TRP A 73 9.19 -0.16 -18.63
C TRP A 73 8.51 -0.75 -19.87
N THR A 74 7.41 -0.14 -20.31
CA THR A 74 6.68 -0.53 -21.51
C THR A 74 6.27 0.67 -22.34
N THR A 75 6.31 0.52 -23.66
CA THR A 75 5.78 1.51 -24.63
C THR A 75 4.35 1.20 -25.08
N VAL A 76 3.81 0.04 -24.67
CA VAL A 76 2.46 -0.45 -25.05
C VAL A 76 1.57 -0.71 -23.84
N PRO A 77 1.34 0.30 -22.96
CA PRO A 77 0.62 0.08 -21.71
C PRO A 77 -0.85 -0.29 -21.95
N ARG A 78 -1.41 -1.18 -21.10
CA ARG A 78 -2.80 -1.63 -21.18
C ARG A 78 -3.57 -1.37 -19.87
N CYS A 79 -3.06 -1.88 -18.75
CA CYS A 79 -3.71 -1.77 -17.43
C CYS A 79 -2.99 -0.72 -16.59
N LEU A 80 -3.56 0.49 -16.54
CA LEU A 80 -2.93 1.65 -15.93
C LEU A 80 -3.40 1.88 -14.48
N ALA A 81 -2.43 2.09 -13.59
CA ALA A 81 -2.64 2.71 -12.30
C ALA A 81 -2.00 4.11 -12.31
N TYR A 82 -2.54 5.02 -11.49
CA TYR A 82 -2.17 6.43 -11.48
C TYR A 82 -1.73 6.88 -10.09
N ARG A 83 -1.02 7.99 -10.02
CA ARG A 83 -0.59 8.62 -8.76
C ARG A 83 -1.74 8.71 -7.74
N GLY A 84 -1.50 8.15 -6.57
CA GLY A 84 -2.46 8.09 -5.49
C GLY A 84 -3.36 6.86 -5.49
N ASP A 85 -3.28 5.99 -6.52
CA ASP A 85 -3.91 4.67 -6.43
C ASP A 85 -3.18 3.83 -5.36
N THR A 86 -3.93 2.99 -4.67
CA THR A 86 -3.37 1.99 -3.77
C THR A 86 -3.11 0.69 -4.53
N LEU A 87 -1.86 0.23 -4.55
CA LEU A 87 -1.49 -1.04 -5.15
C LEU A 87 -1.56 -2.15 -4.10
N LEU A 88 -2.31 -3.21 -4.40
CA LEU A 88 -2.41 -4.43 -3.62
C LEU A 88 -1.79 -5.59 -4.41
N VAL A 89 -0.80 -6.26 -3.85
CA VAL A 89 -0.30 -7.52 -4.41
C VAL A 89 -1.32 -8.61 -4.11
N CYS A 90 -1.91 -9.16 -5.15
CA CYS A 90 -3.00 -10.12 -5.02
C CYS A 90 -2.59 -11.58 -5.28
N LYS A 91 -1.39 -11.83 -5.84
CA LYS A 91 -0.88 -13.18 -6.16
C LYS A 91 0.60 -13.33 -5.83
N GLY A 92 1.02 -14.57 -5.59
CA GLY A 92 2.40 -14.95 -5.31
C GLY A 92 2.80 -14.75 -3.85
N SER A 93 4.07 -15.02 -3.52
CA SER A 93 4.62 -15.01 -2.15
C SER A 93 4.47 -13.67 -1.42
N GLY A 94 4.33 -12.56 -2.14
CA GLY A 94 4.10 -11.22 -1.59
C GLY A 94 2.63 -10.84 -1.46
N SER A 95 1.69 -11.77 -1.67
CA SER A 95 0.25 -11.49 -1.55
C SER A 95 -0.10 -10.82 -0.23
N GLY A 96 -0.92 -9.77 -0.31
CA GLY A 96 -1.26 -8.90 0.82
C GLY A 96 -0.32 -7.71 1.02
N ALA A 97 0.79 -7.59 0.28
CA ALA A 97 1.59 -6.38 0.31
C ALA A 97 0.84 -5.21 -0.34
N VAL A 98 0.96 -4.03 0.29
CA VAL A 98 0.25 -2.81 -0.13
C VAL A 98 1.26 -1.67 -0.28
N ALA A 99 1.13 -0.89 -1.35
CA ALA A 99 1.92 0.32 -1.57
C ALA A 99 1.04 1.48 -2.04
N PHE A 100 1.43 2.69 -1.68
CA PHE A 100 0.87 3.92 -2.24
C PHE A 100 1.63 4.28 -3.50
N LEU A 101 0.95 4.49 -4.62
CA LEU A 101 1.60 4.80 -5.90
C LEU A 101 2.02 6.27 -5.96
N SER A 102 3.32 6.50 -6.03
CA SER A 102 3.91 7.84 -6.15
C SER A 102 4.21 8.27 -7.59
N GLN A 103 4.38 7.33 -8.51
CA GLN A 103 4.58 7.59 -9.94
C GLN A 103 3.30 8.12 -10.60
N ASP A 104 3.43 8.99 -11.62
CA ASP A 104 2.27 9.60 -12.29
C ASP A 104 1.35 8.55 -12.89
N LYS A 105 1.92 7.58 -13.59
CA LYS A 105 1.23 6.43 -14.14
C LYS A 105 2.17 5.24 -14.30
N VAL A 106 1.63 4.03 -14.10
CA VAL A 106 2.35 2.77 -14.30
C VAL A 106 1.44 1.75 -14.98
N HIS A 107 2.02 0.82 -15.72
CA HIS A 107 1.33 -0.42 -16.06
C HIS A 107 1.49 -1.41 -14.90
N ILE A 108 0.43 -2.14 -14.55
CA ILE A 108 0.44 -3.16 -13.50
C ILE A 108 0.26 -4.55 -14.08
N ALA A 109 1.10 -5.49 -13.64
CA ALA A 109 1.01 -6.92 -13.97
C ALA A 109 -0.14 -7.59 -13.23
N ARG A 110 -0.52 -8.80 -13.66
CA ARG A 110 -1.61 -9.61 -13.05
C ARG A 110 -1.46 -9.90 -11.57
N GLN A 111 -0.28 -9.67 -11.01
CA GLN A 111 -0.02 -9.80 -9.57
C GLN A 111 -0.56 -8.63 -8.75
N PHE A 112 -0.95 -7.53 -9.40
CA PHE A 112 -1.48 -6.35 -8.77
C PHE A 112 -2.95 -6.12 -9.05
N MET A 113 -3.60 -5.51 -8.07
CA MET A 113 -4.81 -4.72 -8.25
C MET A 113 -4.54 -3.29 -7.78
N ALA A 114 -5.01 -2.31 -8.56
CA ALA A 114 -5.00 -0.90 -8.17
C ALA A 114 -6.40 -0.50 -7.68
N LEU A 115 -6.45 0.05 -6.48
CA LEU A 115 -7.66 0.57 -5.84
C LEU A 115 -7.64 2.09 -5.99
N ARG A 116 -8.57 2.62 -6.74
CA ARG A 116 -8.77 4.07 -6.95
C ARG A 116 -10.00 4.53 -6.20
N PRO A 117 -9.85 5.34 -5.13
CA PRO A 117 -10.98 5.80 -4.35
C PRO A 117 -11.84 6.78 -5.15
N HIS A 118 -13.15 6.77 -4.86
CA HIS A 118 -14.11 7.76 -5.30
C HIS A 118 -14.02 9.01 -4.39
N GLU A 119 -14.77 10.05 -4.71
CA GLU A 119 -14.73 11.35 -4.01
C GLU A 119 -15.00 11.30 -2.51
N SER A 120 -15.76 10.29 -2.04
CA SER A 120 -16.08 10.10 -0.62
C SER A 120 -14.90 9.60 0.22
N MET A 121 -13.79 9.19 -0.40
CA MET A 121 -12.63 8.63 0.29
C MET A 121 -11.32 9.23 -0.23
N THR A 122 -10.48 9.75 0.69
CA THR A 122 -9.16 10.28 0.30
C THR A 122 -8.22 9.16 -0.13
N LYS A 123 -7.25 9.47 -1.01
CA LYS A 123 -6.29 8.50 -1.55
C LYS A 123 -5.46 7.84 -0.45
N GLU A 124 -4.96 8.65 0.47
CA GLU A 124 -4.15 8.20 1.59
C GLU A 124 -4.96 7.39 2.60
N PHE A 125 -6.24 7.75 2.82
CA PHE A 125 -7.12 6.96 3.69
C PHE A 125 -7.40 5.58 3.07
N CYS A 126 -7.65 5.52 1.75
CA CYS A 126 -7.78 4.26 1.01
C CYS A 126 -6.55 3.37 1.19
N PHE A 127 -5.35 3.93 1.13
CA PHE A 127 -4.11 3.21 1.38
C PHE A 127 -4.05 2.59 2.79
N TYR A 128 -4.29 3.38 3.84
CA TYR A 128 -4.25 2.88 5.21
C TYR A 128 -5.37 1.88 5.50
N LEU A 129 -6.57 2.10 4.95
CA LEU A 129 -7.69 1.16 5.03
C LEU A 129 -7.34 -0.17 4.37
N THR A 130 -6.78 -0.14 3.14
CA THR A 130 -6.34 -1.34 2.43
C THR A 130 -5.24 -2.07 3.21
N LEU A 131 -4.30 -1.34 3.79
CA LEU A 131 -3.25 -1.90 4.63
C LEU A 131 -3.82 -2.58 5.89
N HIS A 132 -4.89 -2.03 6.49
CA HIS A 132 -5.61 -2.66 7.59
C HIS A 132 -6.30 -3.96 7.17
N LEU A 133 -6.94 -3.95 5.99
CA LEU A 133 -7.72 -5.09 5.51
C LEU A 133 -6.86 -6.21 4.89
N SER A 134 -5.64 -5.91 4.47
CA SER A 134 -4.80 -6.81 3.66
C SER A 134 -4.54 -8.16 4.35
N GLU A 135 -4.29 -8.18 5.65
CA GLU A 135 -4.09 -9.41 6.42
C GLU A 135 -5.37 -10.28 6.44
N LYS A 136 -6.53 -9.65 6.65
CA LYS A 136 -7.83 -10.35 6.63
C LYS A 136 -8.14 -10.90 5.24
N MET A 137 -7.92 -10.10 4.20
CA MET A 137 -8.12 -10.52 2.81
C MET A 137 -7.21 -11.70 2.44
N LYS A 138 -5.94 -11.67 2.90
CA LYS A 138 -5.01 -12.78 2.72
C LYS A 138 -5.48 -14.06 3.40
N GLN A 139 -5.96 -13.97 4.65
CA GLN A 139 -6.49 -15.13 5.39
C GLN A 139 -7.75 -15.71 4.76
N SER A 140 -8.58 -14.89 4.13
CA SER A 140 -9.81 -15.33 3.44
C SER A 140 -9.53 -15.99 2.08
N ALA A 141 -8.31 -15.88 1.57
CA ALA A 141 -7.85 -16.43 0.28
C ALA A 141 -7.50 -17.93 0.39
N THR A 142 -8.28 -18.72 1.14
CA THR A 142 -8.10 -20.16 1.33
C THR A 142 -8.74 -20.92 0.17
N GLY A 143 -7.97 -21.18 -0.88
CA GLY A 143 -8.38 -22.03 -2.01
C GLY A 143 -7.15 -22.68 -2.65
N LEU A 144 -7.38 -23.62 -3.59
CA LEU A 144 -6.34 -24.28 -4.40
C LEU A 144 -5.40 -23.30 -5.15
N ILE A 145 -5.83 -22.03 -5.30
CA ILE A 145 -5.02 -20.95 -5.89
C ILE A 145 -4.85 -19.89 -4.81
N GLU A 146 -3.68 -19.84 -4.19
CA GLU A 146 -3.33 -18.78 -3.23
C GLU A 146 -3.39 -17.40 -3.91
N GLY A 147 -4.31 -16.56 -3.45
CA GLY A 147 -4.41 -15.19 -3.95
C GLY A 147 -5.67 -14.46 -3.48
N ILE A 148 -5.59 -13.15 -3.44
CA ILE A 148 -6.73 -12.26 -3.15
C ILE A 148 -7.45 -12.01 -4.47
N ASP A 149 -8.71 -12.42 -4.60
CA ASP A 149 -9.51 -12.17 -5.78
C ASP A 149 -10.26 -10.83 -5.72
N ARG A 150 -10.83 -10.41 -6.85
CA ARG A 150 -11.59 -9.16 -6.96
C ARG A 150 -12.81 -9.15 -6.02
N LYS A 151 -13.50 -10.29 -5.88
CA LYS A 151 -14.70 -10.39 -5.03
C LYS A 151 -14.33 -10.22 -3.58
N THR A 152 -13.21 -10.81 -3.15
CA THR A 152 -12.68 -10.65 -1.79
C THR A 152 -12.42 -9.18 -1.46
N VAL A 153 -11.86 -8.39 -2.38
CA VAL A 153 -11.61 -6.95 -2.18
C VAL A 153 -12.94 -6.18 -2.17
N LEU A 154 -13.77 -6.34 -3.21
CA LEU A 154 -14.96 -5.53 -3.42
C LEU A 154 -16.07 -5.80 -2.38
N ASN A 155 -16.13 -7.01 -1.83
CA ASN A 155 -17.13 -7.39 -0.82
C ASN A 155 -16.72 -7.05 0.62
N GLN A 156 -15.53 -6.47 0.86
CA GLN A 156 -15.18 -6.02 2.21
C GLN A 156 -16.19 -4.96 2.67
N ARG A 157 -16.77 -5.18 3.86
CA ARG A 157 -17.53 -4.15 4.58
C ARG A 157 -16.55 -3.31 5.39
N VAL A 158 -16.64 -2.02 5.22
CA VAL A 158 -15.78 -1.03 5.86
C VAL A 158 -16.62 0.06 6.49
N PHE A 159 -16.08 0.70 7.49
CA PHE A 159 -16.65 1.91 8.06
C PHE A 159 -15.89 3.11 7.53
N LEU A 160 -16.61 4.09 6.99
CA LEU A 160 -16.05 5.29 6.39
C LEU A 160 -16.46 6.51 7.21
N PRO A 161 -15.51 7.27 7.77
CA PRO A 161 -15.79 8.54 8.42
C PRO A 161 -15.89 9.66 7.39
N PRO A 162 -16.46 10.84 7.73
CA PRO A 162 -16.41 12.02 6.90
C PRO A 162 -14.97 12.42 6.52
N ILE A 163 -14.81 13.07 5.37
CA ILE A 163 -13.50 13.46 4.79
C ILE A 163 -12.60 14.16 5.81
N VAL A 164 -13.13 15.11 6.60
CA VAL A 164 -12.37 15.86 7.63
C VAL A 164 -11.74 14.90 8.67
N VAL A 165 -12.44 13.81 9.02
CA VAL A 165 -11.92 12.80 9.96
C VAL A 165 -10.90 11.90 9.28
N GLN A 166 -11.12 11.54 8.00
CA GLN A 166 -10.14 10.80 7.20
C GLN A 166 -8.81 11.56 7.15
N GLU A 167 -8.82 12.85 6.86
CA GLU A 167 -7.63 13.71 6.81
C GLU A 167 -6.89 13.76 8.16
N ARG A 168 -7.61 13.86 9.28
CA ARG A 168 -7.01 13.81 10.62
C ARG A 168 -6.33 12.49 10.89
N ILE A 169 -6.98 11.38 10.53
CA ILE A 169 -6.41 10.02 10.65
C ILE A 169 -5.15 9.89 9.80
N VAL A 170 -5.21 10.33 8.54
CA VAL A 170 -4.07 10.31 7.62
C VAL A 170 -2.91 11.13 8.18
N LYS A 171 -3.16 12.36 8.64
CA LYS A 171 -2.14 13.22 9.26
C LYS A 171 -1.47 12.55 10.45
N PHE A 172 -2.25 11.93 11.32
CA PHE A 172 -1.74 11.21 12.49
C PHE A 172 -0.88 10.00 12.09
N LEU A 173 -1.37 9.13 11.18
CA LEU A 173 -0.65 7.94 10.73
C LEU A 173 0.63 8.30 9.97
N SER A 174 0.59 9.33 9.13
CA SER A 174 1.76 9.85 8.41
C SER A 174 2.82 10.42 9.36
N ALA A 175 2.40 11.09 10.44
CA ALA A 175 3.32 11.59 11.46
C ALA A 175 4.04 10.43 12.19
N ILE A 176 3.31 9.37 12.55
CA ILE A 176 3.91 8.14 13.13
C ILE A 176 4.91 7.52 12.15
N GLU A 177 4.56 7.41 10.88
CA GLU A 177 5.43 6.83 9.85
C GLU A 177 6.73 7.63 9.69
N LYS A 178 6.61 8.97 9.61
CA LYS A 178 7.76 9.87 9.53
C LYS A 178 8.67 9.75 10.76
N ALA A 179 8.11 9.69 11.97
CA ALA A 179 8.87 9.51 13.19
C ALA A 179 9.62 8.17 13.22
N LEU A 180 8.97 7.08 12.78
CA LEU A 180 9.62 5.76 12.69
C LEU A 180 10.77 5.74 11.68
N ILE A 181 10.61 6.34 10.50
CA ILE A 181 11.66 6.43 9.48
C ILE A 181 12.85 7.22 10.03
N THR A 182 12.61 8.34 10.71
CA THR A 182 13.67 9.15 11.35
C THR A 182 14.43 8.33 12.39
N GLN A 183 13.73 7.61 13.28
CA GLN A 183 14.37 6.81 14.31
C GLN A 183 15.16 5.62 13.72
N GLU A 184 14.65 4.96 12.68
CA GLU A 184 15.39 3.90 11.98
C GLU A 184 16.66 4.45 11.32
N GLY A 185 16.62 5.66 10.76
CA GLY A 185 17.79 6.35 10.22
C GLY A 185 18.86 6.62 11.29
N VAL A 186 18.45 7.18 12.43
CA VAL A 186 19.35 7.42 13.58
C VAL A 186 19.99 6.12 14.08
N LEU A 187 19.19 5.05 14.22
CA LEU A 187 19.70 3.75 14.64
C LEU A 187 20.74 3.19 13.65
N LYS A 188 20.49 3.26 12.35
CA LYS A 188 21.45 2.83 11.32
C LYS A 188 22.77 3.61 11.42
N SER A 189 22.69 4.93 11.63
CA SER A 189 23.88 5.78 11.80
C SER A 189 24.67 5.40 13.06
N LEU A 190 24.01 5.19 14.19
CA LEU A 190 24.67 4.77 15.44
C LEU A 190 25.34 3.40 15.32
N VAL A 191 24.70 2.44 14.64
CA VAL A 191 25.29 1.12 14.37
C VAL A 191 26.52 1.25 13.50
N SER A 192 26.52 2.12 12.49
CA SER A 192 27.67 2.39 11.63
C SER A 192 28.83 3.01 12.40
N ILE A 193 28.55 4.03 13.24
CA ILE A 193 29.55 4.67 14.11
C ILE A 193 30.17 3.64 15.05
N LYS A 194 29.34 2.83 15.75
CA LYS A 194 29.83 1.76 16.61
C LYS A 194 30.79 0.83 15.86
N LYS A 195 30.41 0.38 14.65
CA LYS A 195 31.26 -0.50 13.83
C LYS A 195 32.61 0.16 13.49
N GLY A 196 32.60 1.44 13.10
CA GLY A 196 33.82 2.20 12.79
C GLY A 196 34.75 2.32 14.01
N LEU A 197 34.20 2.67 15.19
CA LEU A 197 34.97 2.76 16.43
C LEU A 197 35.55 1.40 16.85
N MET A 198 34.78 0.31 16.73
CA MET A 198 35.28 -1.04 17.01
C MET A 198 36.46 -1.42 16.09
N GLN A 199 36.40 -1.08 14.81
CA GLN A 199 37.49 -1.32 13.87
C GLN A 199 38.75 -0.52 14.21
N GLN A 200 38.62 0.68 14.76
CA GLN A 200 39.80 1.51 15.18
C GLN A 200 40.42 1.03 16.49
N LEU A 201 39.67 0.35 17.34
CA LEU A 201 40.15 -0.12 18.64
C LEU A 201 40.86 -1.48 18.57
N PHE A 202 40.69 -2.23 17.49
CA PHE A 202 41.23 -3.59 17.30
C PHE A 202 42.21 -3.69 16.11
N ILE A 203 42.73 -2.55 15.63
CA ILE A 203 43.93 -2.45 14.80
C ILE A 203 45.09 -2.02 15.71
#